data_6e928cc795f571f82d54067dac84a9e5
#
_entry.id   6e928cc795f571f82d54067dac84a9e5
#
_cell.length_a   1.000
_cell.length_b   1.000
_cell.length_c   1.000
_cell.angle_alpha   90.00
_cell.angle_beta   90.00
_cell.angle_gamma   90.00
#
_symmetry.space_group_name_H-M   'P 1'
#
loop_
_entity.id
_entity.type
_entity.pdbx_description
1 polymer ?
#
loop_
_entity_poly.entity_id
_entity_poly.type
_entity_poly.pdbx_seq_one_letter_code
_entity_poly.pdbx_strand_id
1 'polypeptide(L)'
;DLTIRLIHSRKLNIKALVTFCATVDETEQIRLPVALDAEEVSVRKKTVRFLGLTVHKKDTLRIKDEYTIASNRPDIASLIWYTMDVRGLDLKPEENVVKARGELSVFVLYGAEDTEAPVQWLEYSLPFSGEVECPDCTEELIPLIEASVMHQSLEAKPDVDGEERILVSD
;
A
#
# COMPACT_ATOMS: atom_id res chain seq x y z
N ASP A 1 14.35 -11.85 2.22
CA ASP A 1 14.11 -13.27 2.54
C ASP A 1 14.32 -13.53 4.03
N LEU A 2 13.41 -14.27 4.63
CA LEU A 2 13.46 -14.65 6.04
C LEU A 2 13.49 -16.19 6.16
N THR A 3 14.47 -16.71 6.88
CA THR A 3 14.56 -18.13 7.19
C THR A 3 14.53 -18.30 8.70
N ILE A 4 13.55 -19.04 9.20
CA ILE A 4 13.42 -19.38 10.62
C ILE A 4 13.66 -20.87 10.79
N ARG A 5 14.56 -21.24 11.68
CA ARG A 5 14.89 -22.62 11.99
C ARG A 5 14.80 -22.87 13.49
N LEU A 6 13.94 -23.78 13.88
CA LEU A 6 13.89 -24.27 15.25
C LEU A 6 15.10 -25.21 15.51
N ILE A 7 15.91 -24.83 16.46
CA ILE A 7 17.08 -25.68 16.90
C ILE A 7 16.63 -26.67 17.98
N HIS A 8 15.91 -26.15 18.97
CA HIS A 8 15.26 -26.96 20.02
C HIS A 8 14.19 -26.08 20.71
N SER A 9 13.44 -26.64 21.66
CA SER A 9 12.26 -26.01 22.30
C SER A 9 12.48 -24.60 22.90
N ARG A 10 13.71 -24.13 23.05
CA ARG A 10 14.05 -22.82 23.62
C ARG A 10 15.02 -22.00 22.74
N LYS A 11 15.29 -22.46 21.52
CA LYS A 11 16.26 -21.77 20.66
C LYS A 11 15.82 -21.77 19.22
N LEU A 12 15.67 -20.56 18.68
CA LEU A 12 15.44 -20.27 17.27
C LEU A 12 16.71 -19.73 16.62
N ASN A 13 16.93 -20.07 15.38
CA ASN A 13 17.88 -19.39 14.51
C ASN A 13 17.07 -18.63 13.46
N ILE A 14 17.30 -17.33 13.37
CA ILE A 14 16.64 -16.45 12.40
C ILE A 14 17.72 -15.88 11.50
N LYS A 15 17.56 -16.07 10.19
CA LYS A 15 18.41 -15.46 9.17
C LYS A 15 17.54 -14.61 8.29
N ALA A 16 17.84 -13.30 8.23
CA ALA A 16 17.19 -12.34 7.36
C ALA A 16 18.17 -11.83 6.31
N LEU A 17 17.73 -11.80 5.05
CA LEU A 17 18.40 -11.10 3.98
C LEU A 17 17.55 -9.88 3.63
N VAL A 18 18.09 -8.70 3.84
CA VAL A 18 17.43 -7.41 3.57
C VAL A 18 18.07 -6.79 2.35
N THR A 19 17.27 -6.48 1.35
CA THR A 19 17.70 -5.77 0.15
C THR A 19 17.17 -4.34 0.21
N PHE A 20 18.06 -3.37 0.07
CA PHE A 20 17.69 -1.96 -0.02
C PHE A 20 17.80 -1.53 -1.47
N CYS A 21 16.77 -0.82 -1.94
CA CYS A 21 16.77 -0.13 -3.23
C CYS A 21 16.66 1.36 -2.95
N ALA A 22 17.55 2.15 -3.55
CA ALA A 22 17.50 3.59 -3.46
C ALA A 22 17.49 4.16 -4.88
N THR A 23 16.58 5.10 -5.13
CA THR A 23 16.46 5.80 -6.42
C THR A 23 16.64 7.28 -6.18
N VAL A 24 17.40 7.91 -7.06
CA VAL A 24 17.59 9.36 -7.07
C VAL A 24 17.17 9.86 -8.44
N ASP A 25 16.23 10.78 -8.47
CA ASP A 25 15.77 11.43 -9.69
C ASP A 25 16.36 12.85 -9.76
N GLU A 26 16.92 13.20 -10.93
CA GLU A 26 17.44 14.52 -11.21
C GLU A 26 16.72 15.10 -12.44
N THR A 27 16.26 16.33 -12.33
CA THR A 27 15.61 17.03 -13.45
C THR A 27 16.62 17.94 -14.13
N GLU A 28 16.89 17.67 -15.40
CA GLU A 28 17.78 18.47 -16.22
C GLU A 28 17.01 19.23 -17.32
N GLN A 29 17.32 20.49 -17.52
CA GLN A 29 16.78 21.28 -18.60
C GLN A 29 17.70 21.24 -19.82
N ILE A 30 17.22 20.66 -20.90
CA ILE A 30 17.96 20.56 -22.16
C ILE A 30 17.39 21.55 -23.17
N ARG A 31 18.24 22.35 -23.78
CA ARG A 31 17.86 23.21 -24.90
C ARG A 31 18.22 22.53 -26.22
N LEU A 32 17.22 22.25 -27.01
CA LEU A 32 17.39 21.63 -28.33
C LEU A 32 17.03 22.61 -29.45
N PRO A 33 17.83 22.71 -30.52
CA PRO A 33 17.43 23.48 -31.69
C PRO A 33 16.29 22.76 -32.41
N VAL A 34 15.17 23.44 -32.59
CA VAL A 34 13.96 22.87 -33.23
C VAL A 34 13.79 23.34 -34.68
N ALA A 35 14.43 24.44 -35.06
CA ALA A 35 14.45 24.95 -36.41
C ALA A 35 15.77 25.63 -36.71
N LEU A 36 16.17 25.60 -37.97
CA LEU A 36 17.28 26.33 -38.54
C LEU A 36 16.80 27.04 -39.78
N ASP A 37 17.02 28.35 -39.82
CA ASP A 37 16.71 29.21 -40.97
C ASP A 37 18.03 29.54 -41.67
N ALA A 38 18.36 28.75 -42.71
CA ALA A 38 19.58 28.93 -43.52
C ALA A 38 19.36 28.41 -44.94
N GLU A 39 19.71 29.24 -45.94
CA GLU A 39 19.41 28.98 -47.35
C GLU A 39 20.21 27.79 -47.97
N GLU A 40 21.35 27.41 -47.41
CA GLU A 40 22.22 26.39 -48.01
C GLU A 40 22.39 25.12 -47.16
N VAL A 41 21.49 24.88 -46.17
CA VAL A 41 21.63 23.78 -45.22
C VAL A 41 20.47 22.78 -45.34
N SER A 42 20.81 21.51 -45.55
CA SER A 42 19.84 20.42 -45.48
C SER A 42 19.62 19.98 -44.02
N VAL A 43 18.37 20.10 -43.55
CA VAL A 43 17.98 19.76 -42.18
C VAL A 43 17.31 18.39 -42.11
N ARG A 44 17.83 17.50 -41.25
CA ARG A 44 17.19 16.22 -40.95
C ARG A 44 16.53 16.30 -39.57
N LYS A 45 15.22 16.16 -39.48
CA LYS A 45 14.48 16.19 -38.23
C LYS A 45 14.12 14.77 -37.79
N LYS A 46 14.22 14.51 -36.46
CA LYS A 46 13.76 13.28 -35.83
C LYS A 46 12.91 13.67 -34.62
N THR A 47 11.68 13.15 -34.57
CA THR A 47 10.83 13.30 -33.39
C THR A 47 11.22 12.27 -32.34
N VAL A 48 11.46 12.73 -31.12
CA VAL A 48 11.76 11.86 -29.97
C VAL A 48 10.74 12.15 -28.88
N ARG A 49 10.22 11.11 -28.27
CA ARG A 49 9.33 11.22 -27.12
C ARG A 49 10.16 11.01 -25.86
N PHE A 50 10.01 11.90 -24.90
CA PHE A 50 10.63 11.81 -23.58
C PHE A 50 9.53 11.62 -22.55
N LEU A 51 9.85 10.85 -21.50
CA LEU A 51 9.07 10.86 -20.27
C LEU A 51 9.56 12.05 -19.43
N GLY A 52 8.63 12.87 -18.97
CA GLY A 52 8.89 13.97 -18.07
C GLY A 52 8.07 13.81 -16.81
N LEU A 53 8.63 14.18 -15.67
CA LEU A 53 7.88 14.27 -14.42
C LEU A 53 7.01 15.55 -14.48
N THR A 54 5.70 15.37 -14.56
CA THR A 54 4.74 16.47 -14.63
C THR A 54 4.32 16.91 -13.23
N VAL A 55 3.99 15.94 -12.36
CA VAL A 55 3.55 16.19 -10.99
C VAL A 55 4.27 15.23 -10.05
N HIS A 56 4.74 15.75 -8.94
CA HIS A 56 5.23 14.97 -7.80
C HIS A 56 4.50 15.43 -6.54
N LYS A 57 3.70 14.56 -5.95
CA LYS A 57 2.91 14.85 -4.76
C LYS A 57 2.97 13.68 -3.78
N LYS A 58 2.95 13.99 -2.50
CA LYS A 58 2.74 13.02 -1.42
C LYS A 58 1.42 13.35 -0.73
N ASP A 59 0.60 12.34 -0.54
CA ASP A 59 -0.69 12.47 0.14
C ASP A 59 -0.93 11.29 1.06
N THR A 60 -1.94 11.38 1.92
CA THR A 60 -2.29 10.34 2.87
C THR A 60 -3.79 10.06 2.80
N LEU A 61 -4.14 8.81 2.55
CA LEU A 61 -5.51 8.33 2.59
C LEU A 61 -5.72 7.60 3.92
N ARG A 62 -6.73 8.01 4.68
CA ARG A 62 -7.13 7.33 5.91
C ARG A 62 -8.22 6.32 5.61
N ILE A 63 -8.00 5.08 6.05
CA ILE A 63 -8.95 3.97 5.91
C ILE A 63 -9.35 3.58 7.32
N LYS A 64 -10.65 3.61 7.62
CA LYS A 64 -11.21 3.12 8.87
C LYS A 64 -12.40 2.24 8.54
N ASP A 65 -12.37 1.02 9.04
CA ASP A 65 -13.45 0.06 8.82
C ASP A 65 -13.55 -0.93 9.98
N GLU A 66 -14.66 -1.65 10.03
CA GLU A 66 -14.98 -2.64 11.06
C GLU A 66 -15.20 -4.01 10.43
N TYR A 67 -14.64 -5.03 11.04
CA TYR A 67 -14.81 -6.42 10.62
C TYR A 67 -15.33 -7.25 11.79
N THR A 68 -16.46 -7.93 11.58
CA THR A 68 -17.04 -8.84 12.58
C THR A 68 -16.54 -10.26 12.33
N ILE A 69 -15.98 -10.87 13.36
CA ILE A 69 -15.53 -12.27 13.31
C ILE A 69 -16.75 -13.19 13.17
N ALA A 70 -16.63 -14.18 12.29
CA ALA A 70 -17.68 -15.15 12.07
C ALA A 70 -18.02 -15.95 13.34
N SER A 71 -19.30 -16.25 13.56
CA SER A 71 -19.83 -16.90 14.77
C SER A 71 -19.27 -18.31 15.06
N ASN A 72 -18.67 -18.95 14.07
CA ASN A 72 -18.00 -20.24 14.21
C ASN A 72 -16.56 -20.15 14.72
N ARG A 73 -16.07 -18.95 15.02
CA ARG A 73 -14.74 -18.71 15.60
C ARG A 73 -14.90 -18.27 17.05
N PRO A 74 -13.91 -18.62 17.92
CA PRO A 74 -13.94 -18.16 19.30
C PRO A 74 -13.71 -16.65 19.40
N ASP A 75 -14.15 -16.06 20.50
CA ASP A 75 -14.05 -14.66 20.80
C ASP A 75 -12.60 -14.24 21.06
N ILE A 76 -12.34 -12.95 20.93
CA ILE A 76 -11.01 -12.38 21.11
C ILE A 76 -10.79 -12.08 22.59
N ALA A 77 -9.93 -12.85 23.25
CA ALA A 77 -9.47 -12.52 24.59
C ALA A 77 -8.36 -11.44 24.58
N SER A 78 -7.50 -11.50 23.56
CA SER A 78 -6.43 -10.51 23.40
C SER A 78 -5.89 -10.51 21.98
N LEU A 79 -5.49 -9.34 21.47
CA LEU A 79 -4.73 -9.24 20.24
C LEU A 79 -3.25 -9.51 20.53
N ILE A 80 -2.66 -10.47 19.82
CA ILE A 80 -1.26 -10.86 20.01
C ILE A 80 -0.37 -10.11 18.99
N TRP A 81 -0.78 -10.13 17.72
CA TRP A 81 -0.05 -9.49 16.64
C TRP A 81 -0.97 -9.25 15.44
N TYR A 82 -0.69 -8.21 14.68
CA TYR A 82 -1.38 -7.95 13.43
C TYR A 82 -0.46 -7.25 12.42
N THR A 83 -0.81 -7.34 11.16
CA THR A 83 -0.19 -6.56 10.07
C THR A 83 -1.25 -6.17 9.06
N MET A 84 -1.02 -5.03 8.42
CA MET A 84 -1.88 -4.48 7.38
C MET A 84 -1.02 -4.17 6.16
N ASP A 85 -1.44 -4.66 4.99
CA ASP A 85 -0.76 -4.48 3.73
C ASP A 85 -1.72 -4.02 2.64
N VAL A 86 -1.30 -3.07 1.82
CA VAL A 86 -2.06 -2.65 0.65
C VAL A 86 -1.86 -3.65 -0.47
N ARG A 87 -2.97 -4.16 -1.02
CA ARG A 87 -2.98 -5.07 -2.17
C ARG A 87 -3.88 -4.55 -3.29
N GLY A 88 -3.58 -4.96 -4.51
CA GLY A 88 -4.44 -4.67 -5.67
C GLY A 88 -4.64 -3.17 -5.94
N LEU A 89 -3.63 -2.34 -5.63
CA LEU A 89 -3.72 -0.90 -5.85
C LEU A 89 -3.88 -0.59 -7.33
N ASP A 90 -5.00 0.02 -7.67
CA ASP A 90 -5.34 0.54 -8.99
C ASP A 90 -5.47 2.05 -8.92
N LEU A 91 -4.79 2.73 -9.83
CA LEU A 91 -4.67 4.17 -9.86
C LEU A 91 -5.08 4.69 -11.22
N LYS A 92 -6.09 5.52 -11.23
CA LYS A 92 -6.62 6.11 -12.45
C LYS A 92 -6.45 7.63 -12.40
N PRO A 93 -5.56 8.20 -13.23
CA PRO A 93 -5.48 9.64 -13.38
C PRO A 93 -6.73 10.15 -14.12
N GLU A 94 -7.28 11.24 -13.62
CA GLU A 94 -8.36 12.01 -14.23
C GLU A 94 -7.98 13.50 -14.18
N GLU A 95 -8.83 14.36 -14.70
CA GLU A 95 -8.54 15.80 -14.71
C GLU A 95 -8.46 16.37 -13.27
N ASN A 96 -7.27 16.83 -12.87
CA ASN A 96 -6.93 17.38 -11.56
C ASN A 96 -7.07 16.43 -10.37
N VAL A 97 -7.22 15.13 -10.60
CA VAL A 97 -7.38 14.13 -9.53
C VAL A 97 -6.80 12.79 -9.95
N VAL A 98 -6.34 12.02 -8.97
CA VAL A 98 -6.02 10.59 -9.15
C VAL A 98 -6.96 9.78 -8.28
N LYS A 99 -7.74 8.91 -8.90
CA LYS A 99 -8.57 7.93 -8.17
C LYS A 99 -7.73 6.74 -7.79
N ALA A 100 -7.74 6.43 -6.50
CA ALA A 100 -7.07 5.25 -5.93
C ALA A 100 -8.11 4.24 -5.47
N ARG A 101 -7.93 2.98 -5.83
CA ARG A 101 -8.72 1.85 -5.35
C ARG A 101 -7.80 0.70 -4.98
N GLY A 102 -8.20 -0.08 -4.00
CA GLY A 102 -7.40 -1.21 -3.58
C GLY A 102 -8.06 -1.95 -2.42
N GLU A 103 -7.33 -2.86 -1.83
CA GLU A 103 -7.72 -3.62 -0.67
C GLU A 103 -6.66 -3.48 0.41
N LEU A 104 -7.09 -3.25 1.66
CA LEU A 104 -6.26 -3.38 2.83
C LEU A 104 -6.39 -4.82 3.34
N SER A 105 -5.35 -5.62 3.15
CA SER A 105 -5.28 -6.98 3.68
C SER A 105 -4.82 -6.90 5.14
N VAL A 106 -5.64 -7.43 6.03
CA VAL A 106 -5.39 -7.45 7.48
C VAL A 106 -5.19 -8.89 7.92
N PHE A 107 -4.04 -9.17 8.51
CA PHE A 107 -3.76 -10.42 9.19
C PHE A 107 -3.73 -10.20 10.69
N VAL A 108 -4.40 -11.05 11.44
CA VAL A 108 -4.51 -10.96 12.90
C VAL A 108 -4.21 -12.29 13.55
N LEU A 109 -3.35 -12.25 14.55
CA LEU A 109 -3.10 -13.35 15.50
C LEU A 109 -3.68 -12.94 16.85
N TYR A 110 -4.57 -13.73 17.41
CA TYR A 110 -5.24 -13.40 18.67
C TYR A 110 -5.31 -14.58 19.63
N GLY A 111 -5.37 -14.26 20.90
CA GLY A 111 -5.69 -15.21 21.96
C GLY A 111 -7.20 -15.39 22.08
N ALA A 112 -7.64 -16.63 22.24
CA ALA A 112 -9.04 -17.00 22.44
C ALA A 112 -9.20 -17.67 23.81
N GLU A 113 -10.33 -17.42 24.47
CA GLU A 113 -10.68 -18.06 25.73
C GLU A 113 -11.46 -19.36 25.47
N ASP A 114 -11.44 -20.25 26.47
CA ASP A 114 -12.25 -21.47 26.54
C ASP A 114 -12.18 -22.40 25.31
N THR A 115 -11.00 -22.51 24.71
CA THR A 115 -10.75 -23.36 23.54
C THR A 115 -9.52 -24.25 23.73
N GLU A 116 -9.52 -25.43 23.08
CA GLU A 116 -8.36 -26.32 23.03
C GLU A 116 -7.19 -25.69 22.26
N ALA A 117 -7.46 -24.71 21.38
CA ALA A 117 -6.47 -23.98 20.62
C ALA A 117 -6.49 -22.50 21.03
N PRO A 118 -5.77 -22.10 22.08
CA PRO A 118 -5.85 -20.75 22.67
C PRO A 118 -5.27 -19.65 21.77
N VAL A 119 -4.59 -20.00 20.69
CA VAL A 119 -4.08 -19.04 19.71
C VAL A 119 -4.76 -19.29 18.38
N GLN A 120 -5.39 -18.27 17.87
CA GLN A 120 -6.12 -18.26 16.63
C GLN A 120 -5.54 -17.21 15.67
N TRP A 121 -5.83 -17.36 14.39
CA TRP A 121 -5.51 -16.37 13.39
C TRP A 121 -6.67 -16.20 12.41
N LEU A 122 -6.73 -15.03 11.80
CA LEU A 122 -7.64 -14.74 10.71
C LEU A 122 -7.00 -13.75 9.72
N GLU A 123 -7.49 -13.77 8.51
CA GLU A 123 -7.14 -12.82 7.46
C GLU A 123 -8.42 -12.33 6.80
N TYR A 124 -8.50 -11.04 6.55
CA TYR A 124 -9.61 -10.42 5.85
C TYR A 124 -9.12 -9.24 5.01
N SER A 125 -9.93 -8.83 4.05
CA SER A 125 -9.64 -7.69 3.19
C SER A 125 -10.72 -6.63 3.32
N LEU A 126 -10.30 -5.38 3.41
CA LEU A 126 -11.15 -4.20 3.43
C LEU A 126 -10.95 -3.44 2.13
N PRO A 127 -11.96 -3.36 1.24
CA PRO A 127 -11.85 -2.58 0.03
C PRO A 127 -11.83 -1.09 0.39
N PHE A 128 -10.98 -0.33 -0.27
CA PHE A 128 -10.96 1.11 -0.13
C PHE A 128 -10.99 1.80 -1.48
N SER A 129 -11.50 3.02 -1.49
CA SER A 129 -11.41 3.93 -2.60
C SER A 129 -11.21 5.36 -2.08
N GLY A 130 -10.45 6.13 -2.80
CA GLY A 130 -10.21 7.53 -2.45
C GLY A 130 -9.76 8.34 -3.65
N GLU A 131 -9.73 9.65 -3.47
CA GLU A 131 -9.29 10.59 -4.47
C GLU A 131 -8.14 11.42 -3.90
N VAL A 132 -7.10 11.54 -4.69
CA VAL A 132 -5.94 12.39 -4.37
C VAL A 132 -5.99 13.58 -5.32
N GLU A 133 -6.17 14.78 -4.78
CA GLU A 133 -6.10 16.01 -5.58
C GLU A 133 -4.73 16.12 -6.23
N CYS A 134 -4.69 16.28 -7.52
CA CYS A 134 -3.48 16.33 -8.33
C CYS A 134 -3.64 17.41 -9.41
N PRO A 135 -3.43 18.70 -9.09
CA PRO A 135 -3.49 19.77 -10.05
C PRO A 135 -2.57 19.49 -11.24
N ASP A 136 -3.04 19.86 -12.44
CA ASP A 136 -2.37 19.59 -13.72
C ASP A 136 -2.29 18.10 -14.12
N CYS A 137 -2.96 17.21 -13.39
CA CYS A 137 -3.14 15.82 -13.80
C CYS A 137 -4.13 15.72 -14.96
N THR A 138 -3.85 14.82 -15.90
CA THR A 138 -4.76 14.50 -17.01
C THR A 138 -4.83 12.98 -17.18
N GLU A 139 -5.84 12.50 -17.90
CA GLU A 139 -6.01 11.06 -18.18
C GLU A 139 -4.87 10.43 -18.99
N GLU A 140 -4.06 11.25 -19.66
CA GLU A 140 -2.92 10.77 -20.47
C GLU A 140 -1.66 10.53 -19.65
N LEU A 141 -1.62 10.94 -18.39
CA LEU A 141 -0.46 10.76 -17.52
C LEU A 141 -0.36 9.32 -17.03
N ILE A 142 0.88 8.85 -16.89
CA ILE A 142 1.17 7.54 -16.34
C ILE A 142 1.49 7.70 -14.86
N PRO A 143 0.66 7.15 -13.94
CA PRO A 143 0.93 7.24 -12.52
C PRO A 143 2.08 6.29 -12.14
N LEU A 144 3.07 6.83 -11.42
CA LEU A 144 4.09 6.07 -10.73
C LEU A 144 3.88 6.34 -9.23
N ILE A 145 3.26 5.40 -8.52
CA ILE A 145 2.88 5.62 -7.14
C ILE A 145 3.35 4.47 -6.27
N GLU A 146 3.97 4.83 -5.16
CA GLU A 146 4.29 3.93 -4.07
C GLU A 146 3.29 4.18 -2.94
N ALA A 147 2.64 3.12 -2.48
CA ALA A 147 1.77 3.16 -1.32
C ALA A 147 2.39 2.35 -0.18
N SER A 148 2.35 2.91 1.01
CA SER A 148 2.79 2.24 2.23
C SER A 148 1.86 2.56 3.38
N VAL A 149 1.63 1.59 4.25
CA VAL A 149 0.91 1.82 5.50
C VAL A 149 1.85 2.54 6.46
N MET A 150 1.51 3.77 6.84
CA MET A 150 2.33 4.59 7.73
C MET A 150 2.00 4.35 9.21
N HIS A 151 0.72 4.28 9.51
CA HIS A 151 0.20 3.99 10.84
C HIS A 151 -0.83 2.88 10.73
N GLN A 152 -0.83 1.99 11.66
CA GLN A 152 -1.81 0.92 11.74
C GLN A 152 -2.25 0.76 13.18
N SER A 153 -3.55 0.68 13.37
CA SER A 153 -4.18 0.44 14.66
C SER A 153 -5.27 -0.59 14.49
N LEU A 154 -5.31 -1.56 15.38
CA LEU A 154 -6.37 -2.58 15.42
C LEU A 154 -6.84 -2.73 16.86
N GLU A 155 -8.15 -2.59 17.04
CA GLU A 155 -8.81 -2.74 18.33
C GLU A 155 -9.88 -3.79 18.26
N ALA A 156 -9.98 -4.64 19.26
CA ALA A 156 -11.12 -5.52 19.46
C ALA A 156 -12.20 -4.79 20.25
N LYS A 157 -13.44 -4.93 19.85
CA LYS A 157 -14.61 -4.35 20.52
C LYS A 157 -15.72 -5.38 20.71
N PRO A 158 -16.51 -5.23 21.78
CA PRO A 158 -17.67 -6.06 21.96
C PRO A 158 -18.75 -5.78 20.90
N ASP A 159 -19.43 -6.82 20.51
CA ASP A 159 -20.64 -6.75 19.68
C ASP A 159 -21.88 -6.42 20.54
N VAL A 160 -23.07 -6.57 19.96
CA VAL A 160 -24.35 -6.29 20.63
C VAL A 160 -24.66 -7.23 21.80
N ASP A 161 -24.07 -8.42 21.82
CA ASP A 161 -24.21 -9.43 22.86
C ASP A 161 -23.13 -9.33 23.92
N GLY A 162 -22.16 -8.42 23.74
CA GLY A 162 -21.06 -8.16 24.66
C GLY A 162 -19.84 -9.06 24.45
N GLU A 163 -19.82 -9.86 23.38
CA GLU A 163 -18.68 -10.70 22.99
C GLU A 163 -17.68 -9.88 22.15
N GLU A 164 -16.38 -9.99 22.45
CA GLU A 164 -15.36 -9.26 21.70
C GLU A 164 -15.10 -9.88 20.32
N ARG A 165 -15.91 -9.48 19.35
CA ARG A 165 -15.96 -10.03 18.00
C ARG A 165 -15.78 -8.99 16.89
N ILE A 166 -15.73 -7.71 17.22
CA ILE A 166 -15.58 -6.64 16.24
C ILE A 166 -14.12 -6.18 16.24
N LEU A 167 -13.48 -6.22 15.07
CA LEU A 167 -12.15 -5.67 14.84
C LEU A 167 -12.29 -4.32 14.12
N VAL A 168 -11.82 -3.26 14.75
CA VAL A 168 -11.77 -1.90 14.20
C VAL A 168 -10.38 -1.61 13.74
N SER A 169 -10.19 -1.44 12.44
CA SER A 169 -8.93 -1.03 11.81
C SER A 169 -8.93 0.46 11.51
N ASP A 170 -7.79 1.14 11.72
CA ASP A 170 -7.57 2.56 11.43
C ASP A 170 -6.10 2.82 11.03
#